data_31bf998bbe00f527ad39dfaa8459072c
#
_entry.id   31bf998bbe00f527ad39dfaa8459072c
#
_cell.length_a   1.000
_cell.length_b   1.000
_cell.length_c   1.000
_cell.angle_alpha   90.00
_cell.angle_beta   90.00
_cell.angle_gamma   90.00
#
_symmetry.space_group_name_H-M   'P 1'
#
loop_
_entity.id
_entity.type
_entity.pdbx_description
1 polymer ?
#
loop_
_entity_poly.entity_id
_entity_poly.type
_entity_poly.pdbx_seq_one_letter_code
_entity_poly.pdbx_strand_id
1 'polypeptide(L)'
;MKARLLFFFIIAVLISACSTAPKEKRLKIGFAMDTLKEERWQRDHDAFKAHCEKMNVECVITVADNKADKQANDVDNLLTQGVDALVIAPHDATQAASMVEKAKKQGVPVISYDRLINSDKIDAYISHQVPVIGKKIAEYALQKVPKGNYVMVYGASTDNNAVIMKKAQLEVLQAAIDKKDIKIVADNFITDWKPDEALRMAENALTKNNDDIQAFVVSNDGMAGGVISALEKKGLAGKIIVTGQDAALDALQRIAEGKQTMTVYKPIIPLANSAVEAAIKLANKEKLDTKPFMNDGKEIPAILLEVISVDKSNLMDTVIKDGFAKFEDVYKNVPESDRPKR
;
A
#
# COMPACT_ATOMS: atom_id res chain seq x y z
N MET A 1 18.23 31.51 94.02
CA MET A 1 17.33 30.68 93.20
C MET A 1 17.42 31.17 91.75
N LYS A 2 18.12 30.40 90.88
CA LYS A 2 18.30 30.76 89.46
C LYS A 2 17.51 29.75 88.63
N ALA A 3 16.43 30.21 87.95
CA ALA A 3 15.69 29.39 87.01
C ALA A 3 16.41 29.38 85.66
N ARG A 4 16.70 28.19 85.15
CA ARG A 4 17.23 27.96 83.79
C ARG A 4 16.08 27.69 82.90
N LEU A 5 15.87 28.55 81.92
CA LEU A 5 14.95 28.34 80.81
C LEU A 5 15.68 27.44 79.76
N LEU A 6 15.12 26.28 79.46
CA LEU A 6 15.54 25.42 78.39
C LEU A 6 14.73 25.79 77.13
N PHE A 7 15.39 26.28 76.06
CA PHE A 7 14.80 26.53 74.73
C PHE A 7 14.92 25.25 73.94
N PHE A 8 13.77 24.61 73.61
CA PHE A 8 13.73 23.51 72.64
C PHE A 8 13.58 24.08 71.21
N PHE A 9 14.62 23.88 70.41
CA PHE A 9 14.59 24.19 68.99
C PHE A 9 13.98 23.00 68.26
N ILE A 10 12.75 23.12 67.75
CA ILE A 10 12.13 22.10 66.85
C ILE A 10 12.57 22.43 65.43
N ILE A 11 13.50 21.60 64.89
CA ILE A 11 13.88 21.63 63.48
C ILE A 11 12.82 20.87 62.69
N ALA A 12 11.94 21.59 61.97
CA ALA A 12 11.02 21.02 61.01
C ALA A 12 11.76 20.69 59.73
N VAL A 13 12.06 19.39 59.52
CA VAL A 13 12.61 18.89 58.25
C VAL A 13 11.48 18.84 57.25
N LEU A 14 11.43 19.81 56.34
CA LEU A 14 10.58 19.77 55.13
C LEU A 14 11.12 18.72 54.18
N ILE A 15 10.55 17.51 54.19
CA ILE A 15 10.77 16.50 53.16
C ILE A 15 9.99 16.95 51.91
N SER A 16 10.70 17.60 51.00
CA SER A 16 10.19 17.84 49.63
C SER A 16 10.10 16.49 48.90
N ALA A 17 8.92 15.85 48.99
CA ALA A 17 8.63 14.69 48.16
C ALA A 17 8.50 15.20 46.73
N CYS A 18 9.56 15.09 45.90
CA CYS A 18 9.47 15.14 44.48
C CYS A 18 8.59 13.98 44.02
N SER A 19 7.27 14.22 43.92
CA SER A 19 6.36 13.32 43.25
C SER A 19 6.67 13.39 41.74
N THR A 20 7.55 12.49 41.28
CA THR A 20 7.62 12.19 39.85
C THR A 20 6.30 11.49 39.52
N ALA A 21 5.37 12.24 38.95
CA ALA A 21 4.20 11.65 38.36
C ALA A 21 4.63 10.48 37.45
N PRO A 22 3.98 9.30 37.54
CA PRO A 22 4.32 8.19 36.65
C PRO A 22 4.20 8.70 35.23
N LYS A 23 5.28 8.62 34.45
CA LYS A 23 5.25 8.94 33.02
C LYS A 23 4.20 8.02 32.42
N GLU A 24 3.08 8.57 31.99
CA GLU A 24 2.00 7.79 31.39
C GLU A 24 2.62 6.91 30.30
N LYS A 25 2.45 5.59 30.41
CA LYS A 25 3.02 4.63 29.46
C LYS A 25 2.36 4.91 28.10
N ARG A 26 3.13 5.46 27.16
CA ARG A 26 2.66 5.68 25.80
C ARG A 26 2.36 4.32 25.17
N LEU A 27 1.24 4.23 24.44
CA LEU A 27 0.95 3.04 23.63
C LEU A 27 2.08 2.83 22.62
N LYS A 28 2.47 1.57 22.43
CA LYS A 28 3.49 1.15 21.49
C LYS A 28 2.86 0.34 20.37
N ILE A 29 2.97 0.82 19.13
CA ILE A 29 2.44 0.17 17.93
C ILE A 29 3.61 -0.37 17.11
N GLY A 30 3.58 -1.66 16.78
CA GLY A 30 4.53 -2.28 15.86
C GLY A 30 3.98 -2.21 14.43
N PHE A 31 4.85 -1.83 13.46
CA PHE A 31 4.50 -1.94 12.04
C PHE A 31 5.58 -2.74 11.30
N ALA A 32 5.22 -3.96 10.88
CA ALA A 32 6.08 -4.84 10.09
C ALA A 32 5.77 -4.67 8.59
N MET A 33 6.60 -3.89 7.90
CA MET A 33 6.50 -3.65 6.47
C MET A 33 7.27 -4.69 5.67
N ASP A 34 6.80 -5.02 4.47
CA ASP A 34 7.51 -5.89 3.54
C ASP A 34 8.77 -5.20 2.98
N THR A 35 8.60 -4.03 2.38
CA THR A 35 9.64 -3.38 1.56
C THR A 35 9.49 -1.86 1.53
N LEU A 36 10.54 -1.16 1.11
CA LEU A 36 10.50 0.26 0.73
C LEU A 36 10.87 0.50 -0.75
N LYS A 37 10.86 -0.55 -1.59
CA LYS A 37 11.32 -0.43 -2.98
C LYS A 37 10.43 0.48 -3.82
N GLU A 38 9.11 0.28 -3.77
CA GLU A 38 8.17 1.12 -4.47
C GLU A 38 7.98 2.43 -3.69
N GLU A 39 7.86 3.54 -4.41
CA GLU A 39 7.68 4.89 -3.83
C GLU A 39 6.53 4.95 -2.83
N ARG A 40 5.43 4.25 -3.11
CA ARG A 40 4.28 4.22 -2.21
C ARG A 40 4.64 3.75 -0.79
N TRP A 41 5.49 2.72 -0.65
CA TRP A 41 5.87 2.18 0.66
C TRP A 41 6.71 3.15 1.50
N GLN A 42 7.50 4.00 0.85
CA GLN A 42 8.21 5.09 1.54
C GLN A 42 7.21 6.12 2.05
N ARG A 43 6.20 6.47 1.23
CA ARG A 43 5.12 7.39 1.64
C ARG A 43 4.24 6.79 2.75
N ASP A 44 3.92 5.49 2.68
CA ASP A 44 3.19 4.77 3.74
C ASP A 44 3.96 4.81 5.07
N HIS A 45 5.28 4.51 5.04
CA HIS A 45 6.16 4.59 6.20
C HIS A 45 6.15 5.98 6.84
N ASP A 46 6.37 7.01 6.04
CA ASP A 46 6.47 8.38 6.54
C ASP A 46 5.13 8.91 7.05
N ALA A 47 4.03 8.63 6.36
CA ALA A 47 2.68 9.00 6.79
C ALA A 47 2.28 8.30 8.09
N PHE A 48 2.58 7.00 8.21
CA PHE A 48 2.32 6.23 9.43
C PHE A 48 3.09 6.80 10.62
N LYS A 49 4.40 7.02 10.45
CA LYS A 49 5.26 7.61 11.48
C LYS A 49 4.79 9.00 11.90
N ALA A 50 4.50 9.87 10.94
CA ALA A 50 4.02 11.23 11.23
C ALA A 50 2.68 11.22 12.00
N HIS A 51 1.77 10.29 11.66
CA HIS A 51 0.51 10.17 12.39
C HIS A 51 0.70 9.62 13.80
N CYS A 52 1.63 8.68 14.01
CA CYS A 52 2.01 8.22 15.35
C CYS A 52 2.51 9.38 16.23
N GLU A 53 3.37 10.22 15.69
CA GLU A 53 3.88 11.40 16.40
C GLU A 53 2.74 12.36 16.78
N LYS A 54 1.83 12.62 15.83
CA LYS A 54 0.63 13.46 16.04
C LYS A 54 -0.28 12.89 17.14
N MET A 55 -0.45 11.57 17.19
CA MET A 55 -1.29 10.88 18.18
C MET A 55 -0.57 10.61 19.51
N ASN A 56 0.69 11.05 19.66
CA ASN A 56 1.54 10.84 20.85
C ASN A 56 1.68 9.36 21.23
N VAL A 57 1.79 8.45 20.24
CA VAL A 57 2.10 7.02 20.45
C VAL A 57 3.51 6.70 19.98
N GLU A 58 4.12 5.66 20.56
CA GLU A 58 5.41 5.13 20.12
C GLU A 58 5.18 4.15 18.97
N CYS A 59 5.78 4.40 17.80
CA CYS A 59 5.72 3.46 16.69
C CYS A 59 7.09 2.87 16.39
N VAL A 60 7.16 1.53 16.35
CA VAL A 60 8.35 0.78 15.97
C VAL A 60 8.09 0.17 14.61
N ILE A 61 8.77 0.68 13.59
CA ILE A 61 8.59 0.25 12.20
C ILE A 61 9.78 -0.61 11.79
N THR A 62 9.52 -1.77 11.20
CA THR A 62 10.52 -2.66 10.64
C THR A 62 10.26 -2.89 9.15
N VAL A 63 11.30 -3.25 8.39
CA VAL A 63 11.22 -3.46 6.95
C VAL A 63 11.91 -4.76 6.59
N ALA A 64 11.21 -5.66 5.94
CA ALA A 64 11.67 -7.03 5.68
C ALA A 64 12.52 -7.18 4.40
N ASP A 65 12.61 -6.16 3.55
CA ASP A 65 13.39 -6.17 2.31
C ASP A 65 13.01 -7.32 1.35
N ASN A 66 11.71 -7.58 1.21
CA ASN A 66 11.13 -8.68 0.43
C ASN A 66 11.58 -10.08 0.90
N LYS A 67 11.68 -10.28 2.22
CA LYS A 67 12.06 -11.57 2.81
C LYS A 67 11.05 -11.98 3.88
N ALA A 68 10.32 -13.07 3.62
CA ALA A 68 9.28 -13.55 4.52
C ALA A 68 9.85 -13.99 5.89
N ASP A 69 11.01 -14.64 5.91
CA ASP A 69 11.71 -15.06 7.13
C ASP A 69 12.17 -13.86 7.97
N LYS A 70 12.68 -12.80 7.31
CA LYS A 70 13.04 -11.56 8.01
C LYS A 70 11.80 -10.90 8.60
N GLN A 71 10.68 -10.85 7.86
CA GLN A 71 9.43 -10.28 8.38
C GLN A 71 8.91 -11.05 9.61
N ALA A 72 9.02 -12.39 9.59
CA ALA A 72 8.65 -13.21 10.74
C ALA A 72 9.51 -12.91 11.98
N ASN A 73 10.84 -12.78 11.79
CA ASN A 73 11.75 -12.40 12.86
C ASN A 73 11.50 -10.97 13.37
N ASP A 74 11.21 -10.04 12.47
CA ASP A 74 10.87 -8.66 12.82
C ASP A 74 9.60 -8.63 13.69
N VAL A 75 8.57 -9.41 13.36
CA VAL A 75 7.34 -9.54 14.17
C VAL A 75 7.65 -10.15 15.55
N ASP A 76 8.47 -11.21 15.63
CA ASP A 76 8.88 -11.80 16.91
C ASP A 76 9.60 -10.76 17.80
N ASN A 77 10.45 -9.93 17.21
CA ASN A 77 11.13 -8.83 17.89
C ASN A 77 10.16 -7.76 18.39
N LEU A 78 9.19 -7.35 17.56
CA LEU A 78 8.16 -6.38 17.95
C LEU A 78 7.32 -6.89 19.11
N LEU A 79 6.90 -8.15 19.07
CA LEU A 79 6.15 -8.80 20.16
C LEU A 79 6.98 -8.87 21.45
N THR A 80 8.27 -9.19 21.35
CA THR A 80 9.20 -9.22 22.49
C THR A 80 9.40 -7.82 23.11
N GLN A 81 9.35 -6.76 22.30
CA GLN A 81 9.40 -5.37 22.78
C GLN A 81 8.10 -4.91 23.43
N GLY A 82 7.07 -5.76 23.47
CA GLY A 82 5.80 -5.48 24.13
C GLY A 82 4.97 -4.42 23.42
N VAL A 83 4.78 -4.56 22.12
CA VAL A 83 3.83 -3.72 21.37
C VAL A 83 2.41 -3.97 21.82
N ASP A 84 1.60 -2.91 21.95
CA ASP A 84 0.21 -2.97 22.38
C ASP A 84 -0.75 -3.30 21.19
N ALA A 85 -0.29 -3.09 19.94
CA ALA A 85 -0.95 -3.51 18.70
C ALA A 85 0.10 -3.74 17.60
N LEU A 86 -0.22 -4.62 16.65
CA LEU A 86 0.65 -4.99 15.54
C LEU A 86 -0.05 -4.70 14.21
N VAL A 87 0.64 -3.98 13.34
CA VAL A 87 0.24 -3.72 11.95
C VAL A 87 1.19 -4.47 11.04
N ILE A 88 0.69 -5.21 10.05
CA ILE A 88 1.51 -6.00 9.13
C ILE A 88 1.08 -5.68 7.69
N ALA A 89 2.04 -5.25 6.85
CA ALA A 89 1.93 -5.29 5.41
C ALA A 89 2.67 -6.56 4.93
N PRO A 90 1.99 -7.68 4.67
CA PRO A 90 2.65 -8.96 4.50
C PRO A 90 3.44 -9.05 3.21
N HIS A 91 4.63 -9.69 3.25
CA HIS A 91 5.35 -10.12 2.07
C HIS A 91 4.65 -11.32 1.41
N ASP A 92 4.27 -12.29 2.23
CA ASP A 92 3.53 -13.49 1.83
C ASP A 92 2.26 -13.61 2.67
N ALA A 93 1.12 -13.55 2.01
CA ALA A 93 -0.19 -13.55 2.65
C ALA A 93 -0.47 -14.82 3.48
N THR A 94 0.08 -15.96 3.06
CA THR A 94 -0.12 -17.25 3.72
C THR A 94 0.84 -17.45 4.88
N GLN A 95 2.13 -17.14 4.68
CA GLN A 95 3.13 -17.26 5.75
C GLN A 95 2.84 -16.29 6.91
N ALA A 96 2.33 -15.09 6.60
CA ALA A 96 1.97 -14.11 7.61
C ALA A 96 0.87 -14.58 8.59
N ALA A 97 0.07 -15.58 8.23
CA ALA A 97 -0.91 -16.16 9.15
C ALA A 97 -0.26 -16.68 10.45
N SER A 98 0.96 -17.22 10.37
CA SER A 98 1.72 -17.66 11.55
C SER A 98 2.12 -16.50 12.48
N MET A 99 2.39 -15.32 11.93
CA MET A 99 2.67 -14.11 12.70
C MET A 99 1.43 -13.64 13.45
N VAL A 100 0.25 -13.70 12.81
CA VAL A 100 -1.04 -13.42 13.45
C VAL A 100 -1.27 -14.36 14.64
N GLU A 101 -1.07 -15.67 14.46
CA GLU A 101 -1.21 -16.66 15.52
C GLU A 101 -0.31 -16.36 16.74
N LYS A 102 0.94 -15.96 16.50
CA LYS A 102 1.88 -15.59 17.57
C LYS A 102 1.40 -14.36 18.34
N ALA A 103 0.99 -13.32 17.63
CA ALA A 103 0.47 -12.09 18.24
C ALA A 103 -0.79 -12.36 19.07
N LYS A 104 -1.75 -13.11 18.52
CA LYS A 104 -3.01 -13.47 19.20
C LYS A 104 -2.78 -14.29 20.47
N LYS A 105 -1.79 -15.22 20.49
CA LYS A 105 -1.40 -15.97 21.71
C LYS A 105 -0.88 -15.05 22.83
N GLN A 106 -0.34 -13.90 22.48
CA GLN A 106 0.14 -12.89 23.45
C GLN A 106 -0.93 -11.83 23.76
N GLY A 107 -2.14 -11.95 23.18
CA GLY A 107 -3.23 -10.98 23.36
C GLY A 107 -3.03 -9.67 22.59
N VAL A 108 -2.09 -9.63 21.64
CA VAL A 108 -1.82 -8.45 20.81
C VAL A 108 -2.75 -8.45 19.59
N PRO A 109 -3.56 -7.41 19.40
CA PRO A 109 -4.41 -7.27 18.22
C PRO A 109 -3.58 -7.04 16.96
N VAL A 110 -4.08 -7.54 15.81
CA VAL A 110 -3.39 -7.52 14.51
C VAL A 110 -4.23 -6.86 13.45
N ILE A 111 -3.64 -5.87 12.77
CA ILE A 111 -4.19 -5.23 11.56
C ILE A 111 -3.40 -5.71 10.35
N SER A 112 -4.12 -6.19 9.32
CA SER A 112 -3.57 -6.41 8.00
C SER A 112 -3.63 -5.09 7.22
N TYR A 113 -2.47 -4.56 6.83
CA TYR A 113 -2.32 -3.24 6.21
C TYR A 113 -2.09 -3.37 4.70
N ASP A 114 -2.91 -2.70 3.91
CA ASP A 114 -2.91 -2.70 2.45
C ASP A 114 -3.06 -4.10 1.84
N ARG A 115 -2.15 -5.02 2.10
CA ARG A 115 -2.17 -6.41 1.65
C ARG A 115 -2.88 -7.30 2.65
N LEU A 116 -3.77 -8.17 2.17
CA LEU A 116 -4.58 -9.04 3.03
C LEU A 116 -3.81 -10.30 3.44
N ILE A 117 -3.69 -10.52 4.75
CA ILE A 117 -3.20 -11.79 5.31
C ILE A 117 -4.30 -12.87 5.20
N ASN A 118 -3.93 -14.07 4.76
CA ASN A 118 -4.83 -15.22 4.68
C ASN A 118 -5.11 -15.82 6.06
N SER A 119 -5.73 -15.04 6.95
CA SER A 119 -6.11 -15.44 8.30
C SER A 119 -7.46 -14.83 8.67
N ASP A 120 -8.30 -15.60 9.33
CA ASP A 120 -9.58 -15.16 9.92
C ASP A 120 -9.42 -14.59 11.35
N LYS A 121 -8.19 -14.56 11.86
CA LYS A 121 -7.87 -14.08 13.22
C LYS A 121 -7.33 -12.65 13.26
N ILE A 122 -7.20 -11.97 12.12
CA ILE A 122 -6.91 -10.54 12.11
C ILE A 122 -8.09 -9.75 12.68
N ASP A 123 -7.80 -8.67 13.40
CA ASP A 123 -8.82 -7.83 14.01
C ASP A 123 -9.40 -6.82 13.02
N ALA A 124 -8.62 -6.43 12.01
CA ALA A 124 -9.08 -5.62 10.89
C ALA A 124 -8.19 -5.77 9.65
N TYR A 125 -8.80 -5.62 8.48
CA TYR A 125 -8.13 -5.37 7.21
C TYR A 125 -8.31 -3.90 6.82
N ILE A 126 -7.22 -3.15 6.71
CA ILE A 126 -7.25 -1.73 6.35
C ILE A 126 -6.53 -1.56 5.02
N SER A 127 -7.27 -1.22 4.00
CA SER A 127 -6.77 -1.18 2.62
C SER A 127 -7.61 -0.24 1.74
N HIS A 128 -7.29 -0.22 0.47
CA HIS A 128 -8.16 0.31 -0.57
C HIS A 128 -9.06 -0.81 -1.12
N GLN A 129 -10.06 -0.43 -1.90
CA GLN A 129 -11.01 -1.37 -2.52
C GLN A 129 -10.33 -2.17 -3.64
N VAL A 130 -9.55 -3.19 -3.31
CA VAL A 130 -8.71 -3.97 -4.23
C VAL A 130 -9.49 -4.53 -5.44
N PRO A 131 -10.71 -5.10 -5.29
CA PRO A 131 -11.49 -5.54 -6.45
C PRO A 131 -11.83 -4.38 -7.39
N VAL A 132 -12.10 -3.18 -6.85
CA VAL A 132 -12.40 -1.98 -7.65
C VAL A 132 -11.17 -1.52 -8.43
N ILE A 133 -9.96 -1.65 -7.86
CA ILE A 133 -8.71 -1.37 -8.57
C ILE A 133 -8.61 -2.26 -9.82
N GLY A 134 -8.75 -3.57 -9.63
CA GLY A 134 -8.69 -4.53 -10.74
C GLY A 134 -9.72 -4.22 -11.84
N LYS A 135 -10.98 -3.93 -11.45
CA LYS A 135 -12.03 -3.54 -12.39
C LYS A 135 -11.67 -2.26 -13.15
N LYS A 136 -11.28 -1.18 -12.47
CA LYS A 136 -10.91 0.10 -13.10
C LYS A 136 -9.79 -0.06 -14.13
N ILE A 137 -8.78 -0.85 -13.84
CA ILE A 137 -7.66 -1.15 -14.76
C ILE A 137 -8.17 -1.85 -16.02
N ALA A 138 -8.98 -2.90 -15.88
CA ALA A 138 -9.49 -3.68 -16.99
C ALA A 138 -10.55 -2.93 -17.81
N GLU A 139 -11.48 -2.23 -17.15
CA GLU A 139 -12.49 -1.38 -17.77
C GLU A 139 -11.86 -0.29 -18.64
N TYR A 140 -10.81 0.37 -18.12
CA TYR A 140 -10.08 1.40 -18.84
C TYR A 140 -9.44 0.83 -20.12
N ALA A 141 -8.73 -0.30 -19.99
CA ALA A 141 -8.12 -0.96 -21.16
C ALA A 141 -9.17 -1.35 -22.19
N LEU A 142 -10.27 -1.98 -21.78
CA LEU A 142 -11.35 -2.42 -22.65
C LEU A 142 -12.07 -1.25 -23.34
N GLN A 143 -12.26 -0.14 -22.61
CA GLN A 143 -12.87 1.08 -23.18
C GLN A 143 -12.00 1.70 -24.28
N LYS A 144 -10.67 1.73 -24.06
CA LYS A 144 -9.72 2.33 -25.03
C LYS A 144 -9.45 1.40 -26.22
N VAL A 145 -9.42 0.10 -25.99
CA VAL A 145 -9.12 -0.91 -27.02
C VAL A 145 -10.10 -2.07 -26.88
N PRO A 146 -11.31 -1.97 -27.45
CA PRO A 146 -12.35 -3.00 -27.30
C PRO A 146 -12.04 -4.30 -28.06
N LYS A 147 -11.01 -4.32 -28.93
CA LYS A 147 -10.60 -5.50 -29.72
C LYS A 147 -9.09 -5.58 -29.84
N GLY A 148 -8.54 -6.79 -29.82
CA GLY A 148 -7.12 -7.01 -30.08
C GLY A 148 -6.44 -7.97 -29.09
N ASN A 149 -5.12 -8.01 -29.16
CA ASN A 149 -4.28 -8.86 -28.33
C ASN A 149 -3.89 -8.14 -27.02
N TYR A 150 -4.17 -8.78 -25.90
CA TYR A 150 -3.89 -8.28 -24.57
C TYR A 150 -2.79 -9.09 -23.89
N VAL A 151 -1.92 -8.43 -23.16
CA VAL A 151 -0.94 -9.03 -22.24
C VAL A 151 -1.30 -8.64 -20.82
N MET A 152 -1.49 -9.64 -19.95
CA MET A 152 -1.84 -9.42 -18.55
C MET A 152 -0.60 -9.56 -17.68
N VAL A 153 -0.22 -8.49 -16.97
CA VAL A 153 0.97 -8.44 -16.10
C VAL A 153 0.50 -8.27 -14.66
N TYR A 154 0.40 -9.39 -13.95
CA TYR A 154 -0.09 -9.41 -12.57
C TYR A 154 1.05 -9.15 -11.57
N GLY A 155 0.70 -8.76 -10.34
CA GLY A 155 1.67 -8.62 -9.25
C GLY A 155 2.23 -9.95 -8.74
N ALA A 156 2.82 -9.94 -7.55
CA ALA A 156 3.34 -11.18 -6.94
C ALA A 156 2.21 -12.14 -6.55
N SER A 157 2.37 -13.43 -6.86
CA SER A 157 1.37 -14.45 -6.48
C SER A 157 1.30 -14.72 -4.96
N THR A 158 2.32 -14.29 -4.21
CA THR A 158 2.35 -14.33 -2.74
C THR A 158 1.55 -13.19 -2.10
N ASP A 159 1.19 -12.15 -2.87
CA ASP A 159 0.37 -11.04 -2.45
C ASP A 159 -1.10 -11.29 -2.83
N ASN A 160 -1.96 -11.40 -1.82
CA ASN A 160 -3.39 -11.66 -2.04
C ASN A 160 -4.07 -10.56 -2.87
N ASN A 161 -3.60 -9.31 -2.80
CA ASN A 161 -4.12 -8.23 -3.64
C ASN A 161 -3.92 -8.50 -5.14
N ALA A 162 -2.78 -9.07 -5.54
CA ALA A 162 -2.54 -9.43 -6.93
C ALA A 162 -3.52 -10.52 -7.41
N VAL A 163 -3.83 -11.50 -6.56
CA VAL A 163 -4.80 -12.57 -6.85
C VAL A 163 -6.22 -11.99 -6.99
N ILE A 164 -6.63 -11.12 -6.05
CA ILE A 164 -7.94 -10.45 -6.07
C ILE A 164 -8.08 -9.55 -7.30
N MET A 165 -7.05 -8.76 -7.62
CA MET A 165 -7.07 -7.91 -8.82
C MET A 165 -7.15 -8.72 -10.11
N LYS A 166 -6.36 -9.79 -10.25
CA LYS A 166 -6.43 -10.71 -11.40
C LYS A 166 -7.86 -11.20 -11.62
N LYS A 167 -8.52 -11.69 -10.56
CA LYS A 167 -9.90 -12.15 -10.62
C LYS A 167 -10.83 -11.05 -11.13
N ALA A 168 -10.75 -9.86 -10.54
CA ALA A 168 -11.59 -8.73 -10.93
C ALA A 168 -11.33 -8.23 -12.37
N GLN A 169 -10.07 -8.25 -12.81
CA GLN A 169 -9.70 -7.93 -14.19
C GLN A 169 -10.32 -8.92 -15.18
N LEU A 170 -10.19 -10.23 -14.90
CA LEU A 170 -10.75 -11.27 -15.77
C LEU A 170 -12.27 -11.24 -15.79
N GLU A 171 -12.96 -10.96 -14.67
CA GLU A 171 -14.41 -10.77 -14.63
C GLU A 171 -14.88 -9.67 -15.61
N VAL A 172 -14.17 -8.54 -15.68
CA VAL A 172 -14.47 -7.44 -16.60
C VAL A 172 -14.25 -7.86 -18.06
N LEU A 173 -13.14 -8.56 -18.32
CA LEU A 173 -12.73 -8.90 -19.70
C LEU A 173 -13.48 -10.12 -20.27
N GLN A 174 -14.11 -10.96 -19.43
CA GLN A 174 -14.66 -12.25 -19.82
C GLN A 174 -15.61 -12.18 -21.00
N ALA A 175 -16.55 -11.23 -21.00
CA ALA A 175 -17.52 -11.10 -22.10
C ALA A 175 -16.86 -10.77 -23.45
N ALA A 176 -15.77 -10.00 -23.45
CA ALA A 176 -15.02 -9.67 -24.67
C ALA A 176 -14.13 -10.85 -25.12
N ILE A 177 -13.63 -11.64 -24.18
CA ILE A 177 -12.89 -12.89 -24.46
C ILE A 177 -13.83 -13.91 -25.12
N ASP A 178 -15.01 -14.13 -24.56
CA ASP A 178 -16.00 -15.10 -25.06
C ASP A 178 -16.46 -14.75 -26.47
N LYS A 179 -16.61 -13.45 -26.77
CA LYS A 179 -16.93 -12.93 -28.11
C LYS A 179 -15.74 -12.98 -29.07
N LYS A 180 -14.54 -13.30 -28.60
CA LYS A 180 -13.30 -13.23 -29.36
C LYS A 180 -12.94 -11.81 -29.84
N ASP A 181 -13.50 -10.79 -29.21
CA ASP A 181 -13.12 -9.40 -29.47
C ASP A 181 -11.71 -9.10 -28.93
N ILE A 182 -11.36 -9.65 -27.76
CA ILE A 182 -10.00 -9.63 -27.25
C ILE A 182 -9.44 -11.05 -27.10
N LYS A 183 -8.12 -11.16 -27.22
CA LYS A 183 -7.36 -12.39 -26.96
C LYS A 183 -6.25 -12.09 -25.95
N ILE A 184 -6.22 -12.82 -24.86
CA ILE A 184 -5.07 -12.80 -23.96
C ILE A 184 -3.97 -13.65 -24.57
N VAL A 185 -2.88 -13.03 -25.05
CA VAL A 185 -1.75 -13.71 -25.75
C VAL A 185 -0.60 -14.04 -24.79
N ALA A 186 -0.55 -13.42 -23.63
CA ALA A 186 0.33 -13.78 -22.53
C ALA A 186 -0.27 -13.28 -21.21
N ASP A 187 -0.11 -14.07 -20.15
CA ASP A 187 -0.44 -13.65 -18.78
C ASP A 187 0.55 -14.27 -17.79
N ASN A 188 0.98 -13.49 -16.79
CA ASN A 188 1.86 -14.03 -15.76
C ASN A 188 1.82 -13.20 -14.47
N PHE A 189 2.07 -13.84 -13.34
CA PHE A 189 2.45 -13.21 -12.10
C PHE A 189 3.94 -12.84 -12.15
N ILE A 190 4.27 -11.66 -11.64
CA ILE A 190 5.63 -11.14 -11.57
C ILE A 190 6.13 -11.22 -10.13
N THR A 191 7.24 -11.92 -9.92
CA THR A 191 7.85 -12.09 -8.61
C THR A 191 8.19 -10.75 -7.98
N ASP A 192 7.75 -10.54 -6.72
CA ASP A 192 8.02 -9.33 -5.95
C ASP A 192 7.72 -8.02 -6.70
N TRP A 193 6.76 -8.03 -7.64
CA TRP A 193 6.37 -6.87 -8.46
C TRP A 193 7.54 -6.24 -9.24
N LYS A 194 8.56 -7.02 -9.62
CA LYS A 194 9.83 -6.52 -10.19
C LYS A 194 9.67 -5.93 -11.59
N PRO A 195 10.05 -4.66 -11.82
CA PRO A 195 9.96 -4.02 -13.12
C PRO A 195 10.78 -4.71 -14.22
N ASP A 196 11.95 -5.26 -13.88
CA ASP A 196 12.81 -5.95 -14.82
C ASP A 196 12.26 -7.30 -15.31
N GLU A 197 11.46 -8.00 -14.49
CA GLU A 197 10.73 -9.19 -14.94
C GLU A 197 9.57 -8.81 -15.86
N ALA A 198 8.85 -7.73 -15.56
CA ALA A 198 7.80 -7.19 -16.42
C ALA A 198 8.37 -6.72 -17.78
N LEU A 199 9.56 -6.09 -17.78
CA LEU A 199 10.28 -5.74 -19.02
C LEU A 199 10.56 -6.99 -19.87
N ARG A 200 11.17 -8.05 -19.29
CA ARG A 200 11.46 -9.30 -20.01
C ARG A 200 10.18 -9.97 -20.53
N MET A 201 9.11 -9.96 -19.74
CA MET A 201 7.82 -10.49 -20.17
C MET A 201 7.27 -9.72 -21.37
N ALA A 202 7.36 -8.38 -21.36
CA ALA A 202 6.91 -7.53 -22.45
C ALA A 202 7.75 -7.76 -23.74
N GLU A 203 9.07 -7.81 -23.64
CA GLU A 203 9.95 -8.11 -24.77
C GLU A 203 9.62 -9.47 -25.42
N ASN A 204 9.40 -10.49 -24.60
CA ASN A 204 9.02 -11.83 -25.06
C ASN A 204 7.62 -11.83 -25.73
N ALA A 205 6.64 -11.15 -25.13
CA ALA A 205 5.30 -11.06 -25.67
C ALA A 205 5.28 -10.32 -27.03
N LEU A 206 6.00 -9.20 -27.13
CA LEU A 206 6.14 -8.44 -28.39
C LEU A 206 6.78 -9.30 -29.48
N THR A 207 7.89 -9.98 -29.17
CA THR A 207 8.59 -10.84 -30.14
C THR A 207 7.70 -12.01 -30.61
N LYS A 208 7.03 -12.67 -29.68
CA LYS A 208 6.17 -13.84 -29.96
C LYS A 208 4.95 -13.52 -30.82
N ASN A 209 4.47 -12.28 -30.73
CA ASN A 209 3.27 -11.83 -31.44
C ASN A 209 3.59 -10.84 -32.57
N ASN A 210 4.83 -10.74 -33.04
CA ASN A 210 5.26 -9.83 -34.11
C ASN A 210 4.83 -8.37 -33.85
N ASP A 211 4.94 -7.93 -32.59
CA ASP A 211 4.54 -6.62 -32.10
C ASP A 211 3.02 -6.33 -32.19
N ASP A 212 2.20 -7.32 -32.57
CA ASP A 212 0.74 -7.18 -32.66
C ASP A 212 0.09 -7.34 -31.27
N ILE A 213 0.29 -6.31 -30.42
CA ILE A 213 -0.29 -6.17 -29.08
C ILE A 213 -0.94 -4.80 -28.97
N GLN A 214 -2.17 -4.75 -28.48
CA GLN A 214 -2.93 -3.52 -28.34
C GLN A 214 -2.97 -3.00 -26.90
N ALA A 215 -2.83 -3.89 -25.90
CA ALA A 215 -2.85 -3.48 -24.51
C ALA A 215 -1.94 -4.36 -23.62
N PHE A 216 -1.20 -3.71 -22.75
CA PHE A 216 -0.61 -4.31 -21.55
C PHE A 216 -1.43 -3.89 -20.34
N VAL A 217 -2.16 -4.84 -19.76
CA VAL A 217 -2.94 -4.65 -18.54
C VAL A 217 -2.02 -4.95 -17.35
N VAL A 218 -1.41 -3.91 -16.81
CA VAL A 218 -0.34 -4.00 -15.80
C VAL A 218 -0.89 -3.57 -14.45
N SER A 219 -0.59 -4.34 -13.40
CA SER A 219 -1.20 -4.19 -12.09
C SER A 219 -0.51 -3.16 -11.17
N ASN A 220 0.68 -2.63 -11.53
CA ASN A 220 1.26 -1.47 -10.85
C ASN A 220 2.20 -0.64 -11.73
N ASP A 221 2.54 0.56 -11.27
CA ASP A 221 3.32 1.55 -12.02
C ASP A 221 4.80 1.19 -12.20
N GLY A 222 5.39 0.49 -11.24
CA GLY A 222 6.76 0.01 -11.35
C GLY A 222 6.91 -0.98 -12.52
N MET A 223 6.03 -1.98 -12.58
CA MET A 223 6.00 -2.95 -13.70
C MET A 223 5.59 -2.27 -15.01
N ALA A 224 4.67 -1.28 -14.98
CA ALA A 224 4.33 -0.48 -16.16
C ALA A 224 5.56 0.24 -16.74
N GLY A 225 6.45 0.75 -15.88
CA GLY A 225 7.74 1.31 -16.30
C GLY A 225 8.62 0.29 -17.04
N GLY A 226 8.67 -0.94 -16.53
CA GLY A 226 9.36 -2.05 -17.20
C GLY A 226 8.78 -2.35 -18.58
N VAL A 227 7.44 -2.46 -18.68
CA VAL A 227 6.74 -2.67 -19.96
C VAL A 227 7.02 -1.52 -20.94
N ILE A 228 6.91 -0.26 -20.47
CA ILE A 228 7.15 0.92 -21.31
C ILE A 228 8.59 0.94 -21.83
N SER A 229 9.57 0.55 -21.01
CA SER A 229 10.96 0.44 -21.46
C SER A 229 11.14 -0.57 -22.62
N ALA A 230 10.39 -1.67 -22.63
CA ALA A 230 10.35 -2.58 -23.77
C ALA A 230 9.71 -1.94 -25.02
N LEU A 231 8.63 -1.18 -24.83
CA LEU A 231 7.93 -0.48 -25.90
C LEU A 231 8.77 0.66 -26.49
N GLU A 232 9.54 1.40 -25.68
CA GLU A 232 10.44 2.47 -26.13
C GLU A 232 11.53 1.93 -27.07
N LYS A 233 12.12 0.77 -26.77
CA LYS A 233 13.12 0.12 -27.64
C LYS A 233 12.60 -0.17 -29.05
N LYS A 234 11.28 -0.31 -29.20
CA LYS A 234 10.60 -0.60 -30.46
C LYS A 234 9.85 0.60 -31.08
N GLY A 235 9.92 1.76 -30.43
CA GLY A 235 9.17 2.95 -30.86
C GLY A 235 7.65 2.82 -30.75
N LEU A 236 7.18 1.97 -29.81
CA LEU A 236 5.76 1.67 -29.56
C LEU A 236 5.21 2.32 -28.30
N ALA A 237 6.04 2.97 -27.48
CA ALA A 237 5.59 3.72 -26.30
C ALA A 237 4.58 4.82 -26.70
N GLY A 238 3.47 4.90 -25.98
CA GLY A 238 2.36 5.82 -26.28
C GLY A 238 1.43 5.36 -27.40
N LYS A 239 1.74 4.28 -28.12
CA LYS A 239 0.88 3.69 -29.16
C LYS A 239 0.07 2.49 -28.66
N ILE A 240 0.56 1.83 -27.62
CA ILE A 240 -0.06 0.67 -26.99
C ILE A 240 -0.55 1.09 -25.62
N ILE A 241 -1.74 0.64 -25.22
CA ILE A 241 -2.30 0.91 -23.89
C ILE A 241 -1.44 0.24 -22.83
N VAL A 242 -1.04 1.01 -21.81
CA VAL A 242 -0.35 0.50 -20.62
C VAL A 242 -1.03 1.06 -19.38
N THR A 243 -1.56 0.18 -18.55
CA THR A 243 -2.21 0.54 -17.29
C THR A 243 -1.24 0.46 -16.12
N GLY A 244 -1.67 0.97 -14.95
CA GLY A 244 -0.90 0.91 -13.72
C GLY A 244 -1.75 1.17 -12.48
N GLN A 245 -1.10 1.21 -11.33
CA GLN A 245 -1.66 1.52 -10.02
C GLN A 245 -0.55 2.12 -9.16
N ASP A 246 -0.91 2.94 -8.17
CA ASP A 246 -0.16 3.62 -7.12
C ASP A 246 0.08 5.11 -7.35
N ALA A 247 -0.07 5.61 -8.57
CA ALA A 247 0.22 7.00 -8.93
C ALA A 247 1.67 7.42 -8.57
N ALA A 248 2.64 6.53 -8.76
CA ALA A 248 4.05 6.83 -8.56
C ALA A 248 4.48 8.03 -9.41
N LEU A 249 5.41 8.87 -8.91
CA LEU A 249 5.78 10.11 -9.61
C LEU A 249 6.27 9.86 -11.05
N ASP A 250 7.06 8.83 -11.26
CA ASP A 250 7.55 8.45 -12.58
C ASP A 250 6.41 8.01 -13.53
N ALA A 251 5.36 7.36 -12.99
CA ALA A 251 4.17 7.01 -13.75
C ALA A 251 3.34 8.24 -14.12
N LEU A 252 3.17 9.19 -13.19
CA LEU A 252 2.48 10.46 -13.47
C LEU A 252 3.21 11.24 -14.56
N GLN A 253 4.56 11.22 -14.57
CA GLN A 253 5.37 11.81 -15.64
C GLN A 253 5.14 11.09 -16.97
N ARG A 254 5.17 9.75 -17.00
CA ARG A 254 4.89 8.97 -18.21
C ARG A 254 3.47 9.20 -18.73
N ILE A 255 2.49 9.41 -17.83
CA ILE A 255 1.11 9.77 -18.22
C ILE A 255 1.08 11.18 -18.82
N ALA A 256 1.75 12.15 -18.21
CA ALA A 256 1.84 13.51 -18.74
C ALA A 256 2.52 13.54 -20.13
N GLU A 257 3.55 12.71 -20.33
CA GLU A 257 4.26 12.52 -21.61
C GLU A 257 3.43 11.71 -22.64
N GLY A 258 2.36 11.02 -22.22
CA GLY A 258 1.54 10.16 -23.07
C GLY A 258 2.11 8.76 -23.32
N LYS A 259 3.10 8.32 -22.55
CA LYS A 259 3.75 7.00 -22.64
C LYS A 259 3.01 5.90 -21.85
N GLN A 260 2.50 6.24 -20.67
CA GLN A 260 1.59 5.42 -19.87
C GLN A 260 0.17 5.96 -19.99
N THR A 261 -0.83 5.09 -20.08
CA THR A 261 -2.18 5.54 -20.41
C THR A 261 -2.96 5.93 -19.17
N MET A 262 -2.81 5.19 -18.07
CA MET A 262 -3.49 5.47 -16.82
C MET A 262 -2.77 4.85 -15.63
N THR A 263 -3.13 5.33 -14.45
CA THR A 263 -2.84 4.67 -13.16
C THR A 263 -4.07 4.73 -12.26
N VAL A 264 -4.10 3.91 -11.22
CA VAL A 264 -5.09 4.03 -10.14
C VAL A 264 -4.44 4.69 -8.94
N TYR A 265 -4.91 5.87 -8.59
CA TYR A 265 -4.48 6.62 -7.42
C TYR A 265 -5.11 6.06 -6.16
N LYS A 266 -4.28 5.79 -5.17
CA LYS A 266 -4.62 5.31 -3.83
C LYS A 266 -4.16 6.36 -2.81
N PRO A 267 -5.06 7.12 -2.14
CA PRO A 267 -4.67 8.10 -1.12
C PRO A 267 -3.97 7.43 0.08
N ILE A 268 -2.67 7.64 0.24
CA ILE A 268 -1.84 6.96 1.24
C ILE A 268 -2.03 7.56 2.65
N ILE A 269 -2.08 8.89 2.77
CA ILE A 269 -2.20 9.54 4.08
C ILE A 269 -3.45 9.08 4.84
N PRO A 270 -4.66 9.05 4.23
CA PRO A 270 -5.86 8.52 4.90
C PRO A 270 -5.72 7.04 5.30
N LEU A 271 -5.04 6.22 4.47
CA LEU A 271 -4.81 4.81 4.77
C LEU A 271 -3.94 4.64 6.03
N ALA A 272 -2.79 5.31 6.07
CA ALA A 272 -1.86 5.26 7.19
C ALA A 272 -2.51 5.80 8.49
N ASN A 273 -3.23 6.92 8.40
CA ASN A 273 -3.96 7.49 9.53
C ASN A 273 -4.99 6.51 10.08
N SER A 274 -5.80 5.90 9.21
CA SER A 274 -6.80 4.91 9.61
C SER A 274 -6.18 3.71 10.32
N ALA A 275 -5.00 3.26 9.88
CA ALA A 275 -4.32 2.13 10.51
C ALA A 275 -3.78 2.46 11.92
N VAL A 276 -3.19 3.65 12.09
CA VAL A 276 -2.72 4.11 13.43
C VAL A 276 -3.89 4.28 14.37
N GLU A 277 -4.98 4.94 13.94
CA GLU A 277 -6.17 5.15 14.77
C GLU A 277 -6.86 3.84 15.15
N ALA A 278 -6.94 2.90 14.21
CA ALA A 278 -7.47 1.56 14.48
C ALA A 278 -6.58 0.78 15.47
N ALA A 279 -5.25 0.87 15.31
CA ALA A 279 -4.31 0.22 16.23
C ALA A 279 -4.45 0.78 17.67
N ILE A 280 -4.60 2.10 17.82
CA ILE A 280 -4.87 2.74 19.12
C ILE A 280 -6.16 2.22 19.73
N LYS A 281 -7.27 2.20 18.97
CA LYS A 281 -8.56 1.70 19.45
C LYS A 281 -8.47 0.24 19.89
N LEU A 282 -7.85 -0.62 19.08
CA LEU A 282 -7.70 -2.03 19.43
C LEU A 282 -6.83 -2.25 20.67
N ALA A 283 -5.73 -1.50 20.82
CA ALA A 283 -4.90 -1.52 22.02
C ALA A 283 -5.70 -1.12 23.28
N ASN A 284 -6.62 -0.18 23.16
CA ASN A 284 -7.54 0.25 24.21
C ASN A 284 -8.77 -0.65 24.36
N LYS A 285 -8.87 -1.76 23.58
CA LYS A 285 -10.02 -2.68 23.57
C LYS A 285 -11.34 -2.03 23.12
N GLU A 286 -11.25 -0.96 22.33
CA GLU A 286 -12.39 -0.29 21.72
C GLU A 286 -12.81 -1.00 20.42
N LYS A 287 -14.09 -0.88 20.08
CA LYS A 287 -14.62 -1.42 18.82
C LYS A 287 -14.23 -0.56 17.63
N LEU A 288 -13.91 -1.21 16.53
CA LEU A 288 -13.74 -0.56 15.24
C LEU A 288 -15.08 -0.48 14.49
N ASP A 289 -15.25 0.62 13.75
CA ASP A 289 -16.33 0.73 12.76
C ASP A 289 -15.82 0.09 11.45
N THR A 290 -16.17 -1.16 11.22
CA THR A 290 -15.73 -1.95 10.07
C THR A 290 -16.92 -2.43 9.26
N LYS A 291 -16.66 -2.68 7.96
CA LYS A 291 -17.61 -3.36 7.07
C LYS A 291 -17.08 -4.76 6.73
N PRO A 292 -17.97 -5.72 6.47
CA PRO A 292 -17.52 -7.05 6.05
C PRO A 292 -16.85 -7.00 4.67
N PHE A 293 -15.67 -7.60 4.56
CA PHE A 293 -15.00 -7.90 3.30
C PHE A 293 -14.97 -9.40 3.09
N MET A 294 -15.50 -9.86 1.96
CA MET A 294 -15.53 -11.28 1.65
C MET A 294 -14.27 -11.69 0.90
N ASN A 295 -13.49 -12.63 1.46
CA ASN A 295 -12.35 -13.25 0.80
C ASN A 295 -12.45 -14.76 0.94
N ASP A 296 -12.52 -15.47 -0.19
CA ASP A 296 -12.62 -16.94 -0.26
C ASP A 296 -13.65 -17.56 0.70
N GLY A 297 -14.86 -16.94 0.74
CA GLY A 297 -15.97 -17.38 1.57
C GLY A 297 -15.88 -17.02 3.06
N LYS A 298 -14.83 -16.31 3.47
CA LYS A 298 -14.65 -15.80 4.84
C LYS A 298 -14.99 -14.33 4.90
N GLU A 299 -15.68 -13.93 5.96
CA GLU A 299 -15.96 -12.53 6.28
C GLU A 299 -14.83 -11.97 7.15
N ILE A 300 -14.26 -10.85 6.73
CA ILE A 300 -13.15 -10.18 7.41
C ILE A 300 -13.58 -8.76 7.74
N PRO A 301 -13.45 -8.29 9.01
CA PRO A 301 -13.69 -6.89 9.36
C PRO A 301 -12.75 -5.97 8.57
N ALA A 302 -13.28 -5.00 7.82
CA ALA A 302 -12.44 -4.16 6.97
C ALA A 302 -12.81 -2.67 7.02
N ILE A 303 -11.79 -1.83 6.82
CA ILE A 303 -11.89 -0.40 6.51
C ILE A 303 -11.27 -0.22 5.13
N LEU A 304 -12.10 0.03 4.11
CA LEU A 304 -11.67 0.09 2.73
C LEU A 304 -11.88 1.49 2.15
N LEU A 305 -10.79 2.10 1.71
CA LEU A 305 -10.76 3.43 1.14
C LEU A 305 -11.04 3.39 -0.38
N GLU A 306 -11.61 4.49 -0.88
CA GLU A 306 -11.87 4.68 -2.31
C GLU A 306 -10.59 4.88 -3.11
N VAL A 307 -10.70 4.62 -4.42
CA VAL A 307 -9.61 4.76 -5.38
C VAL A 307 -10.08 5.53 -6.61
N ILE A 308 -9.16 6.24 -7.27
CA ILE A 308 -9.45 7.11 -8.39
C ILE A 308 -8.65 6.67 -9.62
N SER A 309 -9.32 6.48 -10.77
CA SER A 309 -8.61 6.32 -12.04
C SER A 309 -8.02 7.65 -12.46
N VAL A 310 -6.74 7.68 -12.79
CA VAL A 310 -6.02 8.87 -13.22
C VAL A 310 -5.43 8.63 -14.60
N ASP A 311 -5.73 9.53 -15.54
CA ASP A 311 -5.12 9.61 -16.84
C ASP A 311 -4.71 11.05 -17.16
N LYS A 312 -4.21 11.31 -18.36
CA LYS A 312 -3.73 12.64 -18.75
C LYS A 312 -4.80 13.73 -18.61
N SER A 313 -6.08 13.38 -18.73
CA SER A 313 -7.19 14.36 -18.71
C SER A 313 -7.52 14.88 -17.31
N ASN A 314 -7.18 14.13 -16.26
CA ASN A 314 -7.56 14.47 -14.88
C ASN A 314 -6.41 14.56 -13.87
N LEU A 315 -5.14 14.52 -14.31
CA LEU A 315 -3.96 14.73 -13.44
C LEU A 315 -4.10 15.97 -12.55
N MET A 316 -4.56 17.09 -13.13
CA MET A 316 -4.70 18.37 -12.41
C MET A 316 -5.75 18.29 -11.31
N ASP A 317 -6.90 17.71 -11.61
CA ASP A 317 -8.08 17.66 -10.73
C ASP A 317 -8.02 16.56 -9.68
N THR A 318 -7.01 15.68 -9.77
CA THR A 318 -6.81 14.55 -8.86
C THR A 318 -5.51 14.70 -8.06
N VAL A 319 -4.44 14.05 -8.47
CA VAL A 319 -3.18 13.94 -7.72
C VAL A 319 -2.48 15.28 -7.46
N ILE A 320 -2.65 16.28 -8.35
CA ILE A 320 -2.06 17.61 -8.15
C ILE A 320 -2.92 18.43 -7.18
N LYS A 321 -4.23 18.47 -7.40
CA LYS A 321 -5.18 19.18 -6.53
C LYS A 321 -5.15 18.64 -5.10
N ASP A 322 -4.97 17.33 -4.94
CA ASP A 322 -4.89 16.64 -3.65
C ASP A 322 -3.55 16.87 -2.93
N GLY A 323 -2.58 17.50 -3.61
CA GLY A 323 -1.22 17.72 -3.10
C GLY A 323 -0.38 16.45 -3.03
N PHE A 324 -0.84 15.35 -3.64
CA PHE A 324 -0.11 14.09 -3.68
C PHE A 324 1.15 14.20 -4.54
N ALA A 325 1.11 14.94 -5.64
CA ALA A 325 2.24 15.26 -6.49
C ALA A 325 2.26 16.74 -6.87
N LYS A 326 3.48 17.32 -7.01
CA LYS A 326 3.63 18.70 -7.42
C LYS A 326 3.54 18.82 -8.94
N PHE A 327 2.91 19.88 -9.41
CA PHE A 327 2.79 20.19 -10.84
C PHE A 327 4.13 20.15 -11.56
N GLU A 328 5.14 20.83 -11.00
CA GLU A 328 6.48 20.96 -11.58
C GLU A 328 7.15 19.59 -11.75
N ASP A 329 6.96 18.69 -10.78
CA ASP A 329 7.55 17.37 -10.80
C ASP A 329 6.86 16.47 -11.83
N VAL A 330 5.53 16.53 -11.93
CA VAL A 330 4.74 15.73 -12.90
C VAL A 330 5.03 16.15 -14.34
N TYR A 331 5.08 17.46 -14.62
CA TYR A 331 5.23 17.97 -15.98
C TYR A 331 6.67 18.35 -16.34
N LYS A 332 7.68 17.95 -15.54
CA LYS A 332 9.07 18.38 -15.77
C LYS A 332 9.62 18.04 -17.15
N ASN A 333 9.19 16.91 -17.74
CA ASN A 333 9.64 16.45 -19.06
C ASN A 333 8.74 16.89 -20.21
N VAL A 334 7.61 17.55 -19.91
CA VAL A 334 6.67 18.07 -20.91
C VAL A 334 7.07 19.48 -21.30
N PRO A 335 7.19 19.82 -22.60
CA PRO A 335 7.45 21.18 -23.05
C PRO A 335 6.46 22.17 -22.44
N GLU A 336 6.91 23.38 -22.08
CA GLU A 336 6.04 24.39 -21.44
C GLU A 336 4.78 24.71 -22.25
N SER A 337 4.90 24.75 -23.58
CA SER A 337 3.77 24.98 -24.51
C SER A 337 2.66 23.94 -24.39
N ASP A 338 3.01 22.72 -23.96
CA ASP A 338 2.10 21.56 -23.96
C ASP A 338 1.57 21.24 -22.54
N ARG A 339 2.04 22.02 -21.52
CA ARG A 339 1.56 21.88 -20.16
C ARG A 339 0.18 22.50 -19.97
N PRO A 340 -0.71 21.90 -19.18
CA PRO A 340 -1.98 22.52 -18.84
C PRO A 340 -1.75 23.85 -18.10
N LYS A 341 -2.68 24.79 -18.26
CA LYS A 341 -2.69 26.03 -17.47
C LYS A 341 -3.03 25.68 -16.01
N ARG A 342 -2.38 26.34 -15.06
CA ARG A 342 -2.67 26.24 -13.61
C ARG A 342 -3.97 26.93 -13.24
#